data_abae9d64668afc739639171cc88d7977
#
_entry.id   abae9d64668afc739639171cc88d7977
#
_cell.length_a   1.000
_cell.length_b   1.000
_cell.length_c   1.000
_cell.angle_alpha   90.00
_cell.angle_beta   90.00
_cell.angle_gamma   90.00
#
_symmetry.space_group_name_H-M   'P 1'
#
loop_
_entity.id
_entity.type
_entity.pdbx_description
1 polymer ?
#
loop_
_entity_poly.entity_id
_entity_poly.type
_entity_poly.pdbx_seq_one_letter_code
_entity_poly.pdbx_strand_id
1 'polypeptide(L)'
;LYAFNTGLPIAPMTTASSSSIHPMLNIAIKAARAAGSIINRAALDVESVRVSKKMENDFVTEVDQASENTIIEALLNAYPDHGILAEESGRTHGNPDAEHVWIIDPLDGTTNFIHGFPFYCVSIALQSRGRLEQAVVYDPTRNDLFTSTRGRGAFLNDRRLRVSKRIRLKECLISTGFPFRDGDDFNAYLSMMSQVMTRTAGLRRPGAAALDLAYVAAGFSDGFFETGLHPWDMAAGALLVTEAGGLVGNFTGEADFLQQRECLAANPKIYGQLVTLLQPYSKFAGAVDKATAAKAIEDVSKMIESGQ
;
A
#
# COMPACT_ATOMS: atom_id res chain seq x y z
N LEU A 1 -1.93 67.32 13.24
CA LEU A 1 -3.24 66.85 12.79
C LEU A 1 -3.15 66.37 11.34
N TYR A 2 -2.87 65.07 11.13
CA TYR A 2 -3.15 64.41 9.85
C TYR A 2 -3.72 63.04 10.16
N ALA A 3 -5.03 62.88 9.91
CA ALA A 3 -5.75 61.65 9.94
C ALA A 3 -5.56 60.95 8.58
N PHE A 4 -4.93 59.77 8.54
CA PHE A 4 -5.02 58.87 7.38
C PHE A 4 -6.03 57.76 7.68
N ASN A 5 -7.21 57.95 7.12
CA ASN A 5 -8.25 56.93 7.04
C ASN A 5 -8.05 56.17 5.70
N THR A 6 -7.49 54.96 5.71
CA THR A 6 -7.48 54.08 4.55
C THR A 6 -8.23 52.80 4.89
N GLY A 7 -9.58 52.90 4.81
CA GLY A 7 -10.44 51.70 4.80
C GLY A 7 -10.27 50.93 3.49
N LEU A 8 -9.42 49.93 3.49
CA LEU A 8 -9.45 48.91 2.44
C LEU A 8 -10.56 47.89 2.77
N PRO A 9 -11.44 47.56 1.81
CA PRO A 9 -12.46 46.57 2.03
C PRO A 9 -11.79 45.21 2.24
N ILE A 10 -12.04 44.58 3.41
CA ILE A 10 -11.68 43.19 3.68
C ILE A 10 -12.55 42.36 2.75
N ALA A 11 -11.91 41.75 1.73
CA ALA A 11 -12.57 40.75 0.89
C ALA A 11 -13.08 39.61 1.78
N PRO A 12 -14.31 39.12 1.58
CA PRO A 12 -14.79 37.97 2.36
C PRO A 12 -13.89 36.78 2.12
N MET A 13 -13.33 36.25 3.20
CA MET A 13 -12.66 34.92 3.18
C MET A 13 -13.69 33.93 2.64
N THR A 14 -13.48 33.47 1.41
CA THR A 14 -14.20 32.31 0.89
C THR A 14 -13.91 31.15 1.83
N THR A 15 -14.89 30.75 2.63
CA THR A 15 -14.86 29.52 3.40
C THR A 15 -14.60 28.41 2.40
N ALA A 16 -13.41 27.79 2.49
CA ALA A 16 -13.12 26.57 1.77
C ALA A 16 -14.25 25.60 2.10
N SER A 17 -15.02 25.20 1.08
CA SER A 17 -16.04 24.18 1.19
C SER A 17 -15.37 22.97 1.85
N SER A 18 -15.81 22.60 3.04
CA SER A 18 -15.46 21.34 3.65
C SER A 18 -15.99 20.27 2.70
N SER A 19 -15.10 19.69 1.87
CA SER A 19 -15.49 18.59 1.01
C SER A 19 -15.92 17.45 1.93
N SER A 20 -17.23 17.19 1.99
CA SER A 20 -17.77 16.09 2.79
C SER A 20 -17.07 14.80 2.38
N ILE A 21 -16.64 14.02 3.37
CA ILE A 21 -16.05 12.68 3.17
C ILE A 21 -17.07 11.85 2.36
N HIS A 22 -16.56 11.11 1.36
CA HIS A 22 -17.44 10.25 0.55
C HIS A 22 -18.16 9.25 1.46
N PRO A 23 -19.48 9.01 1.31
CA PRO A 23 -20.23 8.13 2.21
C PRO A 23 -19.61 6.74 2.35
N MET A 24 -19.20 6.11 1.25
CA MET A 24 -18.54 4.79 1.25
C MET A 24 -17.20 4.83 1.99
N LEU A 25 -16.40 5.89 1.81
CA LEU A 25 -15.15 6.06 2.54
C LEU A 25 -15.41 6.19 4.05
N ASN A 26 -16.46 6.91 4.45
CA ASN A 26 -16.79 7.07 5.86
C ASN A 26 -17.18 5.74 6.53
N ILE A 27 -17.91 4.87 5.84
CA ILE A 27 -18.21 3.52 6.34
C ILE A 27 -16.94 2.68 6.45
N ALA A 28 -16.07 2.69 5.42
CA ALA A 28 -14.78 1.98 5.47
C ALA A 28 -13.88 2.46 6.63
N ILE A 29 -13.84 3.76 6.91
CA ILE A 29 -13.10 4.32 8.07
C ILE A 29 -13.67 3.78 9.38
N LYS A 30 -14.99 3.75 9.55
CA LYS A 30 -15.62 3.20 10.75
C LYS A 30 -15.31 1.71 10.93
N ALA A 31 -15.38 0.94 9.85
CA ALA A 31 -15.03 -0.48 9.83
C ALA A 31 -13.56 -0.71 10.23
N ALA A 32 -12.63 0.02 9.60
CA ALA A 32 -11.20 -0.08 9.90
C ALA A 32 -10.89 0.27 11.37
N ARG A 33 -11.51 1.31 11.94
CA ARG A 33 -11.34 1.68 13.35
C ARG A 33 -11.94 0.65 14.31
N ALA A 34 -13.05 0.02 13.96
CA ALA A 34 -13.65 -1.05 14.76
C ALA A 34 -12.74 -2.28 14.79
N ALA A 35 -12.21 -2.72 13.65
CA ALA A 35 -11.22 -3.78 13.55
C ALA A 35 -9.93 -3.43 14.31
N GLY A 36 -9.39 -2.23 14.13
CA GLY A 36 -8.21 -1.76 14.87
C GLY A 36 -8.40 -1.75 16.39
N SER A 37 -9.63 -1.55 16.87
CA SER A 37 -9.93 -1.64 18.32
C SER A 37 -9.84 -3.09 18.81
N ILE A 38 -10.23 -4.08 17.99
CA ILE A 38 -10.07 -5.52 18.27
C ILE A 38 -8.57 -5.85 18.33
N ILE A 39 -7.82 -5.44 17.30
CA ILE A 39 -6.38 -5.67 17.19
C ILE A 39 -5.64 -5.07 18.39
N ASN A 40 -5.90 -3.80 18.75
CA ASN A 40 -5.26 -3.13 19.89
C ASN A 40 -5.56 -3.81 21.23
N ARG A 41 -6.79 -4.33 21.41
CA ARG A 41 -7.15 -5.07 22.60
C ARG A 41 -6.36 -6.37 22.71
N ALA A 42 -6.27 -7.13 21.61
CA ALA A 42 -5.52 -8.38 21.56
C ALA A 42 -4.00 -8.15 21.71
N ALA A 43 -3.47 -7.04 21.20
CA ALA A 43 -2.07 -6.66 21.33
C ALA A 43 -1.61 -6.44 22.80
N LEU A 44 -2.54 -6.24 23.72
CA LEU A 44 -2.20 -6.13 25.16
C LEU A 44 -1.78 -7.45 25.79
N ASP A 45 -2.18 -8.59 25.17
CA ASP A 45 -1.84 -9.94 25.64
C ASP A 45 -1.73 -10.89 24.45
N VAL A 46 -0.72 -10.66 23.61
CA VAL A 46 -0.49 -11.42 22.37
C VAL A 46 -0.24 -12.91 22.65
N GLU A 47 0.34 -13.24 23.82
CA GLU A 47 0.63 -14.65 24.18
C GLU A 47 -0.65 -15.49 24.37
N SER A 48 -1.77 -14.85 24.69
CA SER A 48 -3.06 -15.54 24.82
C SER A 48 -3.80 -15.74 23.49
N VAL A 49 -3.35 -15.11 22.42
CA VAL A 49 -3.99 -15.17 21.10
C VAL A 49 -3.79 -16.55 20.47
N ARG A 50 -4.89 -17.16 20.02
CA ARG A 50 -4.83 -18.42 19.29
C ARG A 50 -4.31 -18.19 17.86
N VAL A 51 -3.19 -18.85 17.55
CA VAL A 51 -2.54 -18.81 16.25
C VAL A 51 -2.78 -20.14 15.52
N SER A 52 -3.22 -20.05 14.28
CA SER A 52 -3.30 -21.18 13.36
C SER A 52 -2.36 -20.94 12.18
N LYS A 53 -1.90 -22.00 11.54
CA LYS A 53 -0.98 -21.93 10.41
C LYS A 53 -1.77 -22.24 9.14
N LYS A 54 -1.81 -21.30 8.17
CA LYS A 54 -2.41 -21.52 6.84
C LYS A 54 -1.48 -22.35 5.97
N MET A 55 -0.20 -21.95 5.89
CA MET A 55 0.91 -22.63 5.22
C MET A 55 2.21 -22.40 5.99
N GLU A 56 3.34 -22.86 5.46
CA GLU A 56 4.63 -22.56 6.08
C GLU A 56 4.91 -21.04 6.04
N ASN A 57 5.21 -20.47 7.22
CA ASN A 57 5.37 -19.01 7.43
C ASN A 57 4.15 -18.14 7.08
N ASP A 58 2.96 -18.72 6.98
CA ASP A 58 1.71 -18.04 6.76
C ASP A 58 0.76 -18.34 7.93
N PHE A 59 0.41 -17.31 8.71
CA PHE A 59 -0.32 -17.44 9.96
C PHE A 59 -1.65 -16.71 9.88
N VAL A 60 -2.62 -17.23 10.60
CA VAL A 60 -3.90 -16.56 10.88
C VAL A 60 -4.18 -16.66 12.36
N THR A 61 -4.75 -15.63 12.91
CA THR A 61 -5.19 -15.62 14.31
C THR A 61 -6.70 -15.45 14.42
N GLU A 62 -7.25 -15.73 15.59
CA GLU A 62 -8.64 -15.41 15.88
C GLU A 62 -8.93 -13.90 15.77
N VAL A 63 -7.87 -13.06 15.84
CA VAL A 63 -7.96 -11.60 15.70
C VAL A 63 -8.19 -11.21 14.24
N ASP A 64 -7.52 -11.86 13.27
CA ASP A 64 -7.76 -11.66 11.83
C ASP A 64 -9.22 -11.95 11.50
N GLN A 65 -9.72 -13.12 11.93
CA GLN A 65 -11.12 -13.53 11.68
C GLN A 65 -12.14 -12.61 12.34
N ALA A 66 -11.90 -12.20 13.59
CA ALA A 66 -12.81 -11.28 14.31
C ALA A 66 -12.80 -9.88 13.65
N SER A 67 -11.64 -9.41 13.21
CA SER A 67 -11.48 -8.15 12.48
C SER A 67 -12.18 -8.20 11.14
N GLU A 68 -11.98 -9.28 10.36
CA GLU A 68 -12.64 -9.45 9.06
C GLU A 68 -14.17 -9.47 9.18
N ASN A 69 -14.70 -10.26 10.11
CA ASN A 69 -16.15 -10.32 10.34
C ASN A 69 -16.73 -8.95 10.71
N THR A 70 -16.04 -8.20 11.56
CA THR A 70 -16.46 -6.84 11.94
C THR A 70 -16.47 -5.89 10.76
N ILE A 71 -15.46 -5.97 9.87
CA ILE A 71 -15.38 -5.14 8.66
C ILE A 71 -16.51 -5.52 7.70
N ILE A 72 -16.69 -6.81 7.40
CA ILE A 72 -17.71 -7.32 6.48
C ILE A 72 -19.10 -6.91 6.96
N GLU A 73 -19.41 -7.12 8.25
CA GLU A 73 -20.70 -6.74 8.84
C GLU A 73 -20.96 -5.22 8.67
N ALA A 74 -20.00 -4.38 8.99
CA ALA A 74 -20.14 -2.93 8.86
C ALA A 74 -20.37 -2.48 7.41
N LEU A 75 -19.68 -3.10 6.44
CA LEU A 75 -19.78 -2.79 5.02
C LEU A 75 -21.11 -3.28 4.42
N LEU A 76 -21.50 -4.53 4.67
CA LEU A 76 -22.71 -5.12 4.10
C LEU A 76 -23.99 -4.60 4.76
N ASN A 77 -23.95 -4.20 6.04
CA ASN A 77 -25.09 -3.50 6.67
C ASN A 77 -25.37 -2.14 6.00
N ALA A 78 -24.34 -1.47 5.52
CA ALA A 78 -24.50 -0.20 4.80
C ALA A 78 -24.75 -0.38 3.30
N TYR A 79 -24.19 -1.43 2.70
CA TYR A 79 -24.22 -1.70 1.25
C TYR A 79 -24.45 -3.20 0.99
N PRO A 80 -25.67 -3.72 1.18
CA PRO A 80 -25.96 -5.16 1.10
C PRO A 80 -25.75 -5.77 -0.29
N ASP A 81 -25.82 -4.98 -1.36
CA ASP A 81 -25.64 -5.43 -2.74
C ASP A 81 -24.15 -5.43 -3.20
N HIS A 82 -23.22 -5.04 -2.34
CA HIS A 82 -21.80 -5.06 -2.67
C HIS A 82 -21.19 -6.46 -2.51
N GLY A 83 -20.12 -6.73 -3.28
CA GLY A 83 -19.29 -7.92 -3.13
C GLY A 83 -18.17 -7.72 -2.13
N ILE A 84 -17.64 -8.84 -1.65
CA ILE A 84 -16.47 -8.88 -0.76
C ILE A 84 -15.40 -9.76 -1.41
N LEU A 85 -14.15 -9.31 -1.35
CA LEU A 85 -12.94 -10.09 -1.55
C LEU A 85 -12.04 -9.86 -0.34
N ALA A 86 -11.97 -10.84 0.54
CA ALA A 86 -11.22 -10.72 1.78
C ALA A 86 -10.15 -11.80 1.91
N GLU A 87 -9.14 -11.58 2.74
CA GLU A 87 -8.01 -12.49 2.88
C GLU A 87 -8.43 -13.82 3.48
N GLU A 88 -9.24 -13.81 4.55
CA GLU A 88 -9.56 -15.03 5.32
C GLU A 88 -10.71 -15.83 4.69
N SER A 89 -11.74 -15.14 4.24
CA SER A 89 -12.96 -15.77 3.71
C SER A 89 -13.07 -15.77 2.17
N GLY A 90 -12.15 -15.10 1.47
CA GLY A 90 -12.17 -15.01 0.01
C GLY A 90 -13.40 -14.25 -0.51
N ARG A 91 -14.18 -14.87 -1.42
CA ARG A 91 -15.42 -14.34 -2.02
C ARG A 91 -16.68 -15.00 -1.49
N THR A 92 -16.70 -15.39 -0.23
CA THR A 92 -17.84 -16.13 0.35
C THR A 92 -18.95 -15.23 0.86
N HIS A 93 -18.74 -13.91 0.92
CA HIS A 93 -19.68 -12.92 1.44
C HIS A 93 -20.08 -11.91 0.37
N GLY A 94 -21.26 -11.32 0.55
CA GLY A 94 -21.82 -10.32 -0.36
C GLY A 94 -22.29 -10.89 -1.69
N ASN A 95 -22.53 -10.01 -2.66
CA ASN A 95 -22.96 -10.39 -4.00
C ASN A 95 -21.74 -10.72 -4.89
N PRO A 96 -21.59 -11.96 -5.39
CA PRO A 96 -20.41 -12.34 -6.21
C PRO A 96 -20.36 -11.61 -7.56
N ASP A 97 -21.49 -11.15 -8.09
CA ASP A 97 -21.61 -10.45 -9.37
C ASP A 97 -21.67 -8.92 -9.20
N ALA A 98 -21.36 -8.42 -8.00
CA ALA A 98 -21.45 -7.00 -7.71
C ALA A 98 -20.51 -6.16 -8.56
N GLU A 99 -21.00 -5.00 -9.04
CA GLU A 99 -20.21 -3.97 -9.67
C GLU A 99 -19.23 -3.31 -8.68
N HIS A 100 -19.60 -3.26 -7.39
CA HIS A 100 -18.83 -2.71 -6.29
C HIS A 100 -18.32 -3.82 -5.40
N VAL A 101 -17.00 -3.97 -5.30
CA VAL A 101 -16.36 -5.04 -4.51
C VAL A 101 -15.42 -4.40 -3.49
N TRP A 102 -15.62 -4.71 -2.22
CA TRP A 102 -14.68 -4.38 -1.16
C TRP A 102 -13.56 -5.41 -1.13
N ILE A 103 -12.33 -4.92 -1.12
CA ILE A 103 -11.10 -5.73 -1.05
C ILE A 103 -10.50 -5.46 0.32
N ILE A 104 -10.34 -6.52 1.14
CA ILE A 104 -10.10 -6.40 2.58
C ILE A 104 -8.92 -7.27 2.98
N ASP A 105 -7.98 -6.68 3.70
CA ASP A 105 -7.04 -7.37 4.58
C ASP A 105 -7.33 -6.91 6.01
N PRO A 106 -7.80 -7.82 6.87
CA PRO A 106 -8.18 -7.47 8.23
C PRO A 106 -7.00 -7.16 9.16
N LEU A 107 -5.81 -7.72 8.86
CA LEU A 107 -4.59 -7.54 9.64
C LEU A 107 -3.34 -7.81 8.78
N ASP A 108 -3.01 -6.89 7.86
CA ASP A 108 -1.74 -6.94 7.12
C ASP A 108 -0.56 -6.85 8.10
N GLY A 109 0.32 -7.86 8.05
CA GLY A 109 1.43 -7.99 8.97
C GLY A 109 1.13 -8.91 10.17
N THR A 110 0.34 -9.96 10.02
CA THR A 110 -0.02 -10.95 11.07
C THR A 110 1.22 -11.49 11.79
N THR A 111 2.30 -11.79 11.08
CA THR A 111 3.57 -12.23 11.68
C THR A 111 4.14 -11.17 12.64
N ASN A 112 4.10 -9.90 12.26
CA ASN A 112 4.54 -8.80 13.12
C ASN A 112 3.66 -8.71 14.37
N PHE A 113 2.34 -8.80 14.19
CA PHE A 113 1.39 -8.78 15.30
C PHE A 113 1.66 -9.90 16.31
N ILE A 114 1.82 -11.15 15.86
CA ILE A 114 2.10 -12.31 16.72
C ILE A 114 3.38 -12.12 17.55
N HIS A 115 4.37 -11.41 17.00
CA HIS A 115 5.65 -11.14 17.67
C HIS A 115 5.66 -9.82 18.46
N GLY A 116 4.53 -9.10 18.53
CA GLY A 116 4.46 -7.79 19.19
C GLY A 116 5.29 -6.71 18.49
N PHE A 117 5.66 -6.91 17.20
CA PHE A 117 6.37 -5.91 16.42
C PHE A 117 5.37 -4.88 15.86
N PRO A 118 5.43 -3.58 16.26
CA PRO A 118 4.36 -2.61 16.02
C PRO A 118 4.36 -2.06 14.58
N PHE A 119 4.21 -2.94 13.58
CA PHE A 119 4.10 -2.57 12.18
C PHE A 119 3.11 -3.52 11.49
N TYR A 120 1.84 -3.20 11.58
CA TYR A 120 0.71 -3.92 10.99
C TYR A 120 -0.47 -2.97 10.82
N CYS A 121 -1.41 -3.29 9.93
CA CYS A 121 -2.53 -2.41 9.65
C CYS A 121 -3.78 -3.16 9.20
N VAL A 122 -4.90 -2.44 9.14
CA VAL A 122 -6.12 -2.82 8.44
C VAL A 122 -6.11 -2.18 7.07
N SER A 123 -6.37 -2.93 6.01
CA SER A 123 -6.42 -2.46 4.62
C SER A 123 -7.81 -2.71 4.03
N ILE A 124 -8.48 -1.66 3.55
CA ILE A 124 -9.81 -1.74 2.93
C ILE A 124 -9.79 -0.88 1.66
N ALA A 125 -10.11 -1.50 0.52
CA ALA A 125 -10.32 -0.78 -0.73
C ALA A 125 -11.71 -1.07 -1.29
N LEU A 126 -12.29 -0.12 -2.01
CA LEU A 126 -13.46 -0.31 -2.85
C LEU A 126 -13.04 -0.27 -4.30
N GLN A 127 -13.32 -1.35 -5.01
CA GLN A 127 -13.22 -1.43 -6.45
C GLN A 127 -14.62 -1.30 -7.07
N SER A 128 -14.78 -0.44 -8.07
CA SER A 128 -16.01 -0.29 -8.84
C SER A 128 -15.70 -0.43 -10.32
N ARG A 129 -16.36 -1.36 -11.01
CA ARG A 129 -16.12 -1.64 -12.43
C ARG A 129 -14.65 -1.84 -12.76
N GLY A 130 -13.96 -2.60 -11.95
CA GLY A 130 -12.52 -2.86 -12.10
C GLY A 130 -11.59 -1.72 -11.71
N ARG A 131 -12.09 -0.56 -11.23
CA ARG A 131 -11.26 0.59 -10.81
C ARG A 131 -11.33 0.82 -9.31
N LEU A 132 -10.19 1.08 -8.70
CA LEU A 132 -10.12 1.46 -7.28
C LEU A 132 -10.70 2.86 -7.07
N GLU A 133 -11.66 2.99 -6.15
CA GLU A 133 -12.41 4.24 -5.92
C GLU A 133 -12.24 4.80 -4.50
N GLN A 134 -12.14 3.93 -3.49
CA GLN A 134 -11.91 4.34 -2.10
C GLN A 134 -10.80 3.49 -1.51
N ALA A 135 -10.05 4.06 -0.56
CA ALA A 135 -9.00 3.35 0.16
C ALA A 135 -8.91 3.83 1.61
N VAL A 136 -8.72 2.87 2.51
CA VAL A 136 -8.36 3.07 3.90
C VAL A 136 -7.22 2.12 4.24
N VAL A 137 -6.13 2.65 4.79
CA VAL A 137 -5.10 1.89 5.51
C VAL A 137 -5.03 2.48 6.92
N TYR A 138 -5.26 1.67 7.93
CA TYR A 138 -5.28 2.12 9.32
C TYR A 138 -4.25 1.38 10.15
N ASP A 139 -3.23 2.10 10.62
CA ASP A 139 -2.25 1.63 11.59
C ASP A 139 -2.81 1.84 13.01
N PRO A 140 -3.26 0.77 13.70
CA PRO A 140 -3.83 0.90 15.04
C PRO A 140 -2.77 1.19 16.10
N THR A 141 -1.49 0.89 15.86
CA THR A 141 -0.41 1.10 16.83
C THR A 141 -0.09 2.57 17.04
N ARG A 142 -0.24 3.39 15.97
CA ARG A 142 0.02 4.83 15.96
C ARG A 142 -1.25 5.66 15.85
N ASN A 143 -2.39 5.02 15.65
CA ASN A 143 -3.66 5.65 15.29
C ASN A 143 -3.53 6.50 14.01
N ASP A 144 -2.72 6.05 13.06
CA ASP A 144 -2.53 6.70 11.78
C ASP A 144 -3.55 6.19 10.75
N LEU A 145 -4.37 7.10 10.26
CA LEU A 145 -5.43 6.82 9.30
C LEU A 145 -5.08 7.39 7.92
N PHE A 146 -4.72 6.51 7.00
CA PHE A 146 -4.51 6.86 5.60
C PHE A 146 -5.80 6.65 4.84
N THR A 147 -6.23 7.65 4.09
CA THR A 147 -7.49 7.61 3.32
C THR A 147 -7.32 8.19 1.94
N SER A 148 -8.08 7.67 0.98
CA SER A 148 -8.13 8.21 -0.36
C SER A 148 -9.49 7.98 -1.01
N THR A 149 -9.89 8.94 -1.83
CA THR A 149 -10.96 8.82 -2.81
C THR A 149 -10.39 9.20 -4.17
N ARG A 150 -10.64 8.40 -5.20
CA ARG A 150 -10.19 8.68 -6.57
C ARG A 150 -10.53 10.11 -6.99
N GLY A 151 -9.53 10.84 -7.51
CA GLY A 151 -9.64 12.22 -7.96
C GLY A 151 -9.71 13.27 -6.84
N ARG A 152 -9.62 12.85 -5.56
CA ARG A 152 -9.69 13.80 -4.42
C ARG A 152 -8.39 13.89 -3.62
N GLY A 153 -7.42 13.03 -3.92
CA GLY A 153 -6.12 12.94 -3.24
C GLY A 153 -6.09 11.96 -2.09
N ALA A 154 -4.90 11.77 -1.55
CA ALA A 154 -4.63 10.92 -0.39
C ALA A 154 -4.36 11.78 0.85
N PHE A 155 -4.70 11.27 2.02
CA PHE A 155 -4.60 11.97 3.31
C PHE A 155 -4.09 11.03 4.41
N LEU A 156 -3.32 11.58 5.34
CA LEU A 156 -2.97 10.99 6.63
C LEU A 156 -3.52 11.88 7.75
N ASN A 157 -4.46 11.36 8.55
CA ASN A 157 -5.08 12.11 9.64
C ASN A 157 -5.53 13.50 9.16
N ASP A 158 -6.31 13.54 8.06
CA ASP A 158 -6.82 14.73 7.37
C ASP A 158 -5.77 15.65 6.71
N ARG A 159 -4.47 15.35 6.85
CA ARG A 159 -3.39 16.07 6.17
C ARG A 159 -3.14 15.48 4.80
N ARG A 160 -3.23 16.31 3.75
CA ARG A 160 -3.01 15.89 2.36
C ARG A 160 -1.59 15.36 2.14
N LEU A 161 -1.49 14.20 1.51
CA LEU A 161 -0.25 13.51 1.19
C LEU A 161 0.30 13.90 -0.18
N ARG A 162 1.60 13.74 -0.35
CA ARG A 162 2.34 13.74 -1.60
C ARG A 162 3.51 12.78 -1.50
N VAL A 163 3.75 12.02 -2.56
CA VAL A 163 4.96 11.22 -2.70
C VAL A 163 6.22 12.09 -2.62
N SER A 164 7.35 11.49 -2.34
CA SER A 164 8.63 12.19 -2.22
C SER A 164 9.01 12.92 -3.51
N LYS A 165 9.91 13.91 -3.40
CA LYS A 165 10.42 14.71 -4.52
C LYS A 165 11.83 14.31 -4.97
N ARG A 166 12.38 13.19 -4.44
CA ARG A 166 13.70 12.71 -4.83
C ARG A 166 13.72 12.32 -6.30
N ILE A 167 14.85 12.56 -6.96
CA ILE A 167 15.01 12.30 -8.40
C ILE A 167 16.13 11.32 -8.70
N ARG A 168 16.97 11.01 -7.71
CA ARG A 168 18.13 10.12 -7.86
C ARG A 168 17.96 8.92 -6.93
N LEU A 169 18.04 7.72 -7.50
CA LEU A 169 17.83 6.47 -6.77
C LEU A 169 18.79 6.32 -5.56
N LYS A 170 20.04 6.77 -5.69
CA LYS A 170 21.05 6.73 -4.62
C LYS A 170 20.68 7.52 -3.35
N GLU A 171 19.67 8.37 -3.43
CA GLU A 171 19.18 9.17 -2.30
C GLU A 171 17.93 8.58 -1.67
N CYS A 172 17.41 7.49 -2.25
CA CYS A 172 16.11 6.94 -1.92
C CYS A 172 16.18 5.87 -0.84
N LEU A 173 15.16 5.88 0.02
CA LEU A 173 14.84 4.82 0.93
C LEU A 173 13.73 3.97 0.30
N ILE A 174 14.01 2.69 0.07
CA ILE A 174 13.08 1.76 -0.58
C ILE A 174 12.61 0.73 0.43
N SER A 175 11.34 0.36 0.40
CA SER A 175 10.81 -0.77 1.17
C SER A 175 10.47 -1.96 0.30
N THR A 176 10.44 -3.16 0.91
CA THR A 176 10.20 -4.43 0.24
C THR A 176 9.70 -5.48 1.23
N GLY A 177 9.12 -6.58 0.73
CA GLY A 177 8.87 -7.80 1.49
C GLY A 177 9.88 -8.90 1.15
N PHE A 178 9.74 -10.06 1.78
CA PHE A 178 10.54 -11.24 1.45
C PHE A 178 9.64 -12.33 0.89
N PRO A 179 10.11 -13.08 -0.11
CA PRO A 179 9.44 -14.29 -0.54
C PRO A 179 9.46 -15.31 0.61
N PHE A 180 8.34 -15.98 0.83
CA PHE A 180 8.22 -17.00 1.88
C PHE A 180 7.28 -18.16 1.50
N ARG A 181 6.74 -18.13 0.28
CA ARG A 181 5.80 -19.15 -0.20
C ARG A 181 6.53 -20.23 -0.96
N ASP A 182 5.96 -21.44 -0.97
CA ASP A 182 6.44 -22.54 -1.80
C ASP A 182 6.49 -22.14 -3.28
N GLY A 183 7.64 -22.37 -3.91
CA GLY A 183 7.87 -22.01 -5.32
C GLY A 183 8.39 -20.59 -5.54
N ASP A 184 8.62 -19.82 -4.51
CA ASP A 184 9.31 -18.53 -4.63
C ASP A 184 10.80 -18.72 -4.97
N ASP A 185 11.31 -17.91 -5.88
CA ASP A 185 12.73 -17.92 -6.27
C ASP A 185 13.54 -16.99 -5.37
N PHE A 186 14.07 -17.57 -4.26
CA PHE A 186 14.91 -16.81 -3.32
C PHE A 186 16.19 -16.26 -3.96
N ASN A 187 16.79 -16.98 -4.91
CA ASN A 187 18.04 -16.53 -5.54
C ASN A 187 17.79 -15.32 -6.45
N ALA A 188 16.74 -15.37 -7.26
CA ALA A 188 16.32 -14.22 -8.06
C ALA A 188 15.98 -13.02 -7.16
N TYR A 189 15.27 -13.25 -6.05
CA TYR A 189 14.92 -12.20 -5.11
C TYR A 189 16.16 -11.58 -4.43
N LEU A 190 17.11 -12.38 -3.95
CA LEU A 190 18.37 -11.89 -3.37
C LEU A 190 19.20 -11.10 -4.39
N SER A 191 19.23 -11.54 -5.65
CA SER A 191 19.89 -10.82 -6.73
C SER A 191 19.23 -9.46 -6.97
N MET A 192 17.91 -9.41 -7.05
CA MET A 192 17.11 -8.18 -7.17
C MET A 192 17.36 -7.23 -5.99
N MET A 193 17.31 -7.74 -4.76
CA MET A 193 17.61 -6.98 -3.55
C MET A 193 19.02 -6.38 -3.59
N SER A 194 20.03 -7.16 -3.99
CA SER A 194 21.42 -6.69 -4.12
C SER A 194 21.52 -5.51 -5.10
N GLN A 195 20.82 -5.59 -6.25
CA GLN A 195 20.79 -4.50 -7.23
C GLN A 195 20.19 -3.21 -6.65
N VAL A 196 19.12 -3.32 -5.86
CA VAL A 196 18.49 -2.16 -5.22
C VAL A 196 19.37 -1.62 -4.09
N MET A 197 19.90 -2.48 -3.22
CA MET A 197 20.73 -2.08 -2.07
C MET A 197 21.96 -1.28 -2.49
N THR A 198 22.65 -1.71 -3.54
CA THR A 198 23.88 -1.05 -4.01
C THR A 198 23.65 0.29 -4.69
N ARG A 199 22.41 0.61 -5.05
CA ARG A 199 22.03 1.82 -5.80
C ARG A 199 21.14 2.80 -5.04
N THR A 200 20.79 2.47 -3.81
CA THR A 200 19.89 3.29 -2.96
C THR A 200 20.57 3.73 -1.68
N ALA A 201 19.98 4.67 -0.96
CA ALA A 201 20.43 5.07 0.37
C ALA A 201 20.14 3.98 1.42
N GLY A 202 19.21 3.09 1.16
CA GLY A 202 18.92 1.96 2.04
C GLY A 202 17.62 1.23 1.70
N LEU A 203 17.55 -0.01 2.18
CA LEU A 203 16.36 -0.86 2.13
C LEU A 203 15.73 -0.98 3.50
N ARG A 204 14.41 -1.15 3.50
CA ARG A 204 13.60 -1.51 4.67
C ARG A 204 12.73 -2.71 4.33
N ARG A 205 12.58 -3.60 5.32
CA ARG A 205 11.64 -4.74 5.26
C ARG A 205 10.76 -4.71 6.51
N PRO A 206 9.76 -3.82 6.56
CA PRO A 206 8.92 -3.68 7.75
C PRO A 206 7.94 -4.84 7.91
N GLY A 207 7.35 -5.35 6.83
CA GLY A 207 6.56 -6.58 6.80
C GLY A 207 5.04 -6.42 6.86
N ALA A 208 4.52 -5.30 6.33
CA ALA A 208 3.11 -5.05 6.07
C ALA A 208 3.02 -4.23 4.78
N ALA A 209 2.64 -4.87 3.68
CA ALA A 209 2.73 -4.29 2.33
C ALA A 209 1.80 -3.09 2.13
N ALA A 210 0.58 -3.13 2.67
CA ALA A 210 -0.36 -2.02 2.59
C ALA A 210 0.17 -0.78 3.32
N LEU A 211 0.83 -0.97 4.46
CA LEU A 211 1.43 0.12 5.22
C LEU A 211 2.70 0.65 4.55
N ASP A 212 3.51 -0.21 3.94
CA ASP A 212 4.66 0.18 3.12
C ASP A 212 4.24 1.08 1.95
N LEU A 213 3.17 0.72 1.23
CA LEU A 213 2.57 1.54 0.17
C LEU A 213 2.03 2.87 0.70
N ALA A 214 1.37 2.87 1.86
CA ALA A 214 0.90 4.09 2.52
C ALA A 214 2.08 5.02 2.87
N TYR A 215 3.24 4.46 3.25
CA TYR A 215 4.46 5.23 3.51
C TYR A 215 5.07 5.82 2.23
N VAL A 216 4.97 5.13 1.09
CA VAL A 216 5.32 5.73 -0.21
C VAL A 216 4.40 6.91 -0.52
N ALA A 217 3.09 6.78 -0.32
CA ALA A 217 2.13 7.86 -0.52
C ALA A 217 2.41 9.08 0.38
N ALA A 218 2.91 8.84 1.60
CA ALA A 218 3.28 9.89 2.57
C ALA A 218 4.66 10.50 2.32
N GLY A 219 5.48 9.90 1.44
CA GLY A 219 6.86 10.31 1.19
C GLY A 219 7.82 9.94 2.32
N PHE A 220 7.45 9.02 3.21
CA PHE A 220 8.32 8.47 4.26
C PHE A 220 9.34 7.49 3.66
N SER A 221 8.91 6.70 2.65
CA SER A 221 9.76 5.96 1.73
C SER A 221 9.60 6.52 0.31
N ASP A 222 10.58 6.25 -0.55
CA ASP A 222 10.61 6.78 -1.92
C ASP A 222 10.07 5.80 -2.94
N GLY A 223 10.01 4.52 -2.56
CA GLY A 223 9.47 3.45 -3.37
C GLY A 223 9.30 2.15 -2.58
N PHE A 224 8.54 1.25 -3.17
CA PHE A 224 8.25 -0.09 -2.66
C PHE A 224 8.25 -1.07 -3.81
N PHE A 225 8.76 -2.28 -3.59
CA PHE A 225 8.64 -3.40 -4.53
C PHE A 225 8.50 -4.72 -3.79
N GLU A 226 7.62 -5.59 -4.30
CA GLU A 226 7.42 -6.93 -3.75
C GLU A 226 6.76 -7.84 -4.77
N THR A 227 6.99 -9.16 -4.64
CA THR A 227 6.36 -10.22 -5.44
C THR A 227 5.51 -11.12 -4.56
N GLY A 228 4.56 -11.83 -5.16
CA GLY A 228 3.74 -12.79 -4.44
C GLY A 228 2.58 -12.20 -3.66
N LEU A 229 2.35 -10.89 -3.75
CA LEU A 229 1.26 -10.18 -3.07
C LEU A 229 -0.11 -10.57 -3.63
N HIS A 230 -1.12 -10.44 -2.79
CA HIS A 230 -2.53 -10.58 -3.16
C HIS A 230 -3.20 -9.20 -3.37
N PRO A 231 -4.39 -9.14 -3.99
CA PRO A 231 -5.10 -7.88 -4.17
C PRO A 231 -5.35 -7.11 -2.88
N TRP A 232 -5.61 -7.78 -1.77
CA TRP A 232 -5.88 -7.14 -0.47
C TRP A 232 -4.66 -6.46 0.13
N ASP A 233 -3.45 -6.98 -0.11
CA ASP A 233 -2.18 -6.37 0.30
C ASP A 233 -1.91 -5.04 -0.44
N MET A 234 -2.43 -4.90 -1.67
CA MET A 234 -2.02 -3.84 -2.60
C MET A 234 -3.09 -2.78 -2.87
N ALA A 235 -4.37 -3.17 -2.92
CA ALA A 235 -5.40 -2.33 -3.51
C ALA A 235 -5.56 -0.96 -2.83
N ALA A 236 -5.63 -0.92 -1.51
CA ALA A 236 -5.78 0.33 -0.77
C ALA A 236 -4.52 1.19 -0.90
N GLY A 237 -3.34 0.59 -0.69
CA GLY A 237 -2.05 1.27 -0.82
C GLY A 237 -1.82 1.84 -2.22
N ALA A 238 -2.19 1.11 -3.26
CA ALA A 238 -2.05 1.56 -4.65
C ALA A 238 -2.87 2.82 -4.95
N LEU A 239 -4.11 2.90 -4.45
CA LEU A 239 -4.91 4.10 -4.62
C LEU A 239 -4.31 5.27 -3.83
N LEU A 240 -3.81 5.05 -2.61
CA LEU A 240 -3.13 6.08 -1.83
C LEU A 240 -1.92 6.65 -2.59
N VAL A 241 -1.06 5.80 -3.13
CA VAL A 241 0.13 6.21 -3.90
C VAL A 241 -0.28 7.02 -5.14
N THR A 242 -1.24 6.52 -5.91
CA THR A 242 -1.71 7.18 -7.13
C THR A 242 -2.29 8.57 -6.83
N GLU A 243 -3.12 8.68 -5.82
CA GLU A 243 -3.75 9.94 -5.41
C GLU A 243 -2.77 10.91 -4.71
N ALA A 244 -1.65 10.40 -4.21
CA ALA A 244 -0.53 11.21 -3.72
C ALA A 244 0.40 11.70 -4.85
N GLY A 245 0.16 11.28 -6.11
CA GLY A 245 0.93 11.67 -7.30
C GLY A 245 2.08 10.72 -7.63
N GLY A 246 2.06 9.48 -7.10
CA GLY A 246 2.96 8.40 -7.46
C GLY A 246 2.45 7.55 -8.61
N LEU A 247 3.23 6.55 -8.97
CA LEU A 247 2.91 5.51 -9.94
C LEU A 247 2.94 4.15 -9.25
N VAL A 248 2.05 3.26 -9.68
CA VAL A 248 2.01 1.86 -9.26
C VAL A 248 1.82 0.98 -10.48
N GLY A 249 2.53 -0.14 -10.51
CA GLY A 249 2.44 -1.15 -11.56
C GLY A 249 3.20 -2.42 -11.18
N ASN A 250 3.36 -3.33 -12.13
CA ASN A 250 4.26 -4.48 -12.01
C ASN A 250 5.73 -4.07 -12.27
N PHE A 251 6.65 -5.02 -12.30
CA PHE A 251 8.06 -4.72 -12.54
C PHE A 251 8.39 -4.34 -13.98
N THR A 252 7.46 -4.53 -14.93
CA THR A 252 7.57 -4.02 -16.31
C THR A 252 6.96 -2.63 -16.48
N GLY A 253 6.32 -2.11 -15.45
CA GLY A 253 5.65 -0.81 -15.46
C GLY A 253 4.18 -0.85 -15.90
N GLU A 254 3.61 -2.05 -16.10
CA GLU A 254 2.22 -2.24 -16.54
C GLU A 254 1.22 -2.23 -15.38
N ALA A 255 -0.06 -2.01 -15.71
CA ALA A 255 -1.11 -1.75 -14.74
C ALA A 255 -1.72 -3.00 -14.07
N ASP A 256 -1.45 -4.22 -14.58
CA ASP A 256 -2.11 -5.45 -14.14
C ASP A 256 -1.53 -6.06 -12.84
N PHE A 257 -0.84 -5.25 -12.05
CA PHE A 257 -0.12 -5.64 -10.83
C PHE A 257 -0.99 -6.41 -9.82
N LEU A 258 -2.28 -6.09 -9.69
CA LEU A 258 -3.19 -6.77 -8.77
C LEU A 258 -3.36 -8.26 -9.10
N GLN A 259 -3.44 -8.61 -10.39
CA GLN A 259 -3.58 -9.99 -10.85
C GLN A 259 -2.24 -10.69 -11.00
N GLN A 260 -1.23 -9.95 -11.39
CA GLN A 260 0.12 -10.47 -11.62
C GLN A 260 0.91 -10.69 -10.34
N ARG A 261 0.46 -10.10 -9.22
CA ARG A 261 1.08 -10.27 -7.91
C ARG A 261 2.53 -9.78 -7.84
N GLU A 262 2.90 -8.85 -8.72
CA GLU A 262 4.12 -8.06 -8.67
C GLU A 262 3.73 -6.60 -8.43
N CYS A 263 4.30 -5.96 -7.42
CA CYS A 263 4.01 -4.58 -7.09
C CYS A 263 5.28 -3.74 -7.07
N LEU A 264 5.25 -2.65 -7.81
CA LEU A 264 6.23 -1.58 -7.78
C LEU A 264 5.50 -0.26 -7.61
N ALA A 265 5.87 0.53 -6.60
CA ALA A 265 5.31 1.84 -6.35
C ALA A 265 6.40 2.85 -6.03
N ALA A 266 6.32 4.05 -6.60
CA ALA A 266 7.26 5.14 -6.32
C ALA A 266 6.73 6.49 -6.83
N ASN A 267 7.47 7.58 -6.54
CA ASN A 267 7.28 8.81 -7.28
C ASN A 267 7.68 8.65 -8.76
N PRO A 268 7.14 9.46 -9.70
CA PRO A 268 7.33 9.21 -11.14
C PRO A 268 8.79 9.17 -11.62
N LYS A 269 9.70 9.91 -10.95
CA LYS A 269 11.13 9.97 -11.33
C LYS A 269 11.90 8.73 -10.88
N ILE A 270 11.53 8.18 -9.75
CA ILE A 270 12.15 6.97 -9.18
C ILE A 270 11.51 5.71 -9.77
N TYR A 271 10.20 5.75 -10.09
CA TYR A 271 9.49 4.63 -10.67
C TYR A 271 10.18 4.09 -11.95
N GLY A 272 10.50 4.95 -12.91
CA GLY A 272 11.19 4.53 -14.14
C GLY A 272 12.58 3.93 -13.87
N GLN A 273 13.32 4.45 -12.89
CA GLN A 273 14.62 3.90 -12.52
C GLN A 273 14.48 2.51 -11.87
N LEU A 274 13.46 2.31 -11.04
CA LEU A 274 13.17 1.01 -10.44
C LEU A 274 12.65 0.00 -11.49
N VAL A 275 11.79 0.40 -12.43
CA VAL A 275 11.38 -0.46 -13.54
C VAL A 275 12.61 -0.99 -14.28
N THR A 276 13.56 -0.13 -14.63
CA THR A 276 14.80 -0.55 -15.32
C THR A 276 15.59 -1.60 -14.52
N LEU A 277 15.64 -1.48 -13.19
CA LEU A 277 16.33 -2.43 -12.31
C LEU A 277 15.57 -3.75 -12.14
N LEU A 278 14.23 -3.69 -12.05
CA LEU A 278 13.40 -4.82 -11.62
C LEU A 278 12.84 -5.64 -12.79
N GLN A 279 12.69 -5.02 -13.99
CA GLN A 279 12.16 -5.69 -15.18
C GLN A 279 12.82 -7.04 -15.50
N PRO A 280 14.17 -7.23 -15.37
CA PRO A 280 14.77 -8.55 -15.63
C PRO A 280 14.27 -9.68 -14.73
N TYR A 281 13.72 -9.34 -13.57
CA TYR A 281 13.21 -10.29 -12.57
C TYR A 281 11.71 -10.54 -12.70
N SER A 282 11.00 -9.76 -13.51
CA SER A 282 9.58 -9.97 -13.75
C SER A 282 9.30 -11.28 -14.48
N LYS A 283 8.29 -12.00 -14.01
CA LYS A 283 7.78 -13.19 -14.73
C LYS A 283 7.04 -12.80 -16.02
N PHE A 284 6.64 -11.54 -16.18
CA PHE A 284 5.83 -11.00 -17.26
C PHE A 284 6.68 -10.28 -18.33
N ALA A 285 7.95 -10.01 -18.07
CA ALA A 285 8.84 -9.42 -19.05
C ALA A 285 9.12 -10.39 -20.20
N GLY A 286 8.99 -9.94 -21.45
CA GLY A 286 9.40 -10.67 -22.63
C GLY A 286 10.92 -10.95 -22.63
N ALA A 287 11.37 -11.98 -23.33
CA ALA A 287 12.79 -12.36 -23.37
C ALA A 287 13.70 -11.22 -23.88
N VAL A 288 13.21 -10.44 -24.83
CA VAL A 288 13.95 -9.28 -25.40
C VAL A 288 14.08 -8.17 -24.36
N ASP A 289 12.99 -7.88 -23.62
CA ASP A 289 12.99 -6.85 -22.59
C ASP A 289 13.92 -7.21 -21.45
N LYS A 290 13.93 -8.49 -21.03
CA LYS A 290 14.84 -8.99 -19.99
C LYS A 290 16.31 -8.86 -20.39
N ALA A 291 16.66 -9.19 -21.61
CA ALA A 291 18.03 -9.08 -22.12
C ALA A 291 18.49 -7.62 -22.19
N THR A 292 17.62 -6.72 -22.65
CA THR A 292 17.92 -5.28 -22.76
C THR A 292 18.11 -4.65 -21.37
N ALA A 293 17.24 -4.97 -20.42
CA ALA A 293 17.36 -4.47 -19.06
C ALA A 293 18.57 -5.05 -18.33
N ALA A 294 18.89 -6.34 -18.49
CA ALA A 294 20.07 -6.97 -17.91
C ALA A 294 21.36 -6.31 -18.44
N LYS A 295 21.44 -6.01 -19.74
CA LYS A 295 22.58 -5.30 -20.32
C LYS A 295 22.73 -3.89 -19.77
N ALA A 296 21.64 -3.15 -19.65
CA ALA A 296 21.68 -1.80 -19.08
C ALA A 296 22.18 -1.80 -17.61
N ILE A 297 21.80 -2.80 -16.83
CA ILE A 297 22.28 -2.98 -15.43
C ILE A 297 23.78 -3.29 -15.42
N GLU A 298 24.25 -4.16 -16.30
CA GLU A 298 25.68 -4.52 -16.40
C GLU A 298 26.53 -3.30 -16.81
N ASP A 299 26.06 -2.52 -17.78
CA ASP A 299 26.74 -1.30 -18.23
C ASP A 299 26.84 -0.27 -17.08
N VAL A 300 25.78 -0.04 -16.30
CA VAL A 300 25.80 0.84 -15.13
C VAL A 300 26.73 0.29 -14.04
N SER A 301 26.77 -1.02 -13.81
CA SER A 301 27.67 -1.63 -12.83
C SER A 301 29.14 -1.42 -13.22
N LYS A 302 29.49 -1.59 -14.50
CA LYS A 302 30.83 -1.33 -15.02
C LYS A 302 31.25 0.13 -14.89
N MET A 303 30.33 1.07 -15.10
CA MET A 303 30.59 2.50 -14.90
C MET A 303 30.88 2.84 -13.42
N ILE A 304 30.18 2.20 -12.49
CA ILE A 304 30.40 2.39 -11.04
C ILE A 304 31.76 1.82 -10.63
N GLU A 305 32.13 0.64 -11.13
CA GLU A 305 33.43 0.00 -10.85
C GLU A 305 34.63 0.75 -11.46
N SER A 306 34.44 1.40 -12.61
CA SER A 306 35.47 2.20 -13.28
C SER A 306 35.66 3.60 -12.72
N GLY A 307 34.81 4.02 -11.76
CA GLY A 307 34.96 5.34 -11.11
C GLY A 307 34.64 6.55 -12.01
N GLN A 308 33.91 6.35 -13.11
CA GLN A 308 33.46 7.42 -14.01
C GLN A 308 32.08 7.96 -13.62
#